data_d54a347b9bf24a211484c4654c055631
#
_entry.id   d54a347b9bf24a211484c4654c055631
#
_cell.length_a   1.000
_cell.length_b   1.000
_cell.length_c   1.000
_cell.angle_alpha   90.00
_cell.angle_beta   90.00
_cell.angle_gamma   90.00
#
_symmetry.space_group_name_H-M   'P 1'
#
loop_
_entity.id
_entity.type
_entity.pdbx_description
1 polymer ?
#
loop_
_entity_poly.entity_id
_entity_poly.type
_entity_poly.pdbx_seq_one_letter_code
_entity_poly.pdbx_strand_id
1 'polypeptide(L)'
;MKFFEAVPSDLFSPLASPNRALYADALDVLYAAYRENLKIPEDMLYSMLRSRLEQQLADATFEGEDIDEEELRDISGRARFLIRKLCSKGWFEKERGDDFEEYITVPSYSSRLLELFHQLRDDSPIRGYSYVFGTYSTLKVAHESGSIYDKMAAIYGAY
;
A
#
# COMPACT_ATOMS: atom_id res chain seq x y z
N MET A 1 -7.11 -6.57 22.44
CA MET A 1 -6.06 -5.66 21.93
C MET A 1 -6.69 -4.36 21.48
N LYS A 2 -6.17 -3.25 21.94
CA LYS A 2 -6.65 -1.95 21.48
C LYS A 2 -6.08 -1.63 20.11
N PHE A 3 -6.80 -0.83 19.33
CA PHE A 3 -6.44 -0.55 17.95
C PHE A 3 -5.00 -0.01 17.81
N PHE A 4 -4.63 0.98 18.60
CA PHE A 4 -3.29 1.57 18.53
C PHE A 4 -2.19 0.75 19.22
N GLU A 5 -2.52 -0.42 19.72
CA GLU A 5 -1.53 -1.44 20.08
C GLU A 5 -1.17 -2.29 18.85
N ALA A 6 -2.11 -2.40 17.90
CA ALA A 6 -1.93 -3.17 16.68
C ALA A 6 -1.31 -2.34 15.55
N VAL A 7 -1.56 -1.02 15.53
CA VAL A 7 -1.03 -0.13 14.49
C VAL A 7 -0.34 1.07 15.14
N PRO A 8 0.64 1.68 14.47
CA PRO A 8 1.29 2.90 14.99
C PRO A 8 0.28 4.04 15.15
N SER A 9 0.42 4.80 16.23
CA SER A 9 -0.50 5.88 16.56
C SER A 9 -0.51 7.02 15.52
N ASP A 10 0.61 7.21 14.82
CA ASP A 10 0.76 8.26 13.82
C ASP A 10 0.51 7.80 12.38
N LEU A 11 0.08 6.55 12.21
CA LEU A 11 -0.06 5.94 10.87
C LEU A 11 -0.90 6.79 9.93
N PHE A 12 -2.00 7.33 10.44
CA PHE A 12 -2.95 8.08 9.61
C PHE A 12 -2.64 9.57 9.48
N SER A 13 -1.64 10.07 10.17
CA SER A 13 -1.35 11.51 10.15
C SER A 13 -1.07 12.07 8.75
N PRO A 14 -0.36 11.39 7.85
CA PRO A 14 -0.20 11.90 6.48
C PRO A 14 -1.53 12.06 5.73
N LEU A 15 -2.48 11.17 5.99
CA LEU A 15 -3.79 11.21 5.35
C LEU A 15 -4.73 12.27 5.93
N ALA A 16 -4.34 12.90 7.01
CA ALA A 16 -5.07 14.02 7.63
C ALA A 16 -4.37 15.37 7.40
N SER A 17 -3.25 15.38 6.69
CA SER A 17 -2.44 16.57 6.44
C SER A 17 -2.91 17.34 5.20
N PRO A 18 -2.42 18.57 4.99
CA PRO A 18 -2.72 19.31 3.75
C PRO A 18 -2.30 18.55 2.47
N ASN A 19 -1.25 17.73 2.54
CA ASN A 19 -0.80 16.91 1.41
C ASN A 19 -1.43 15.51 1.38
N ARG A 20 -2.60 15.34 1.98
CA ARG A 20 -3.27 14.03 2.07
C ARG A 20 -3.46 13.35 0.71
N ALA A 21 -3.76 14.11 -0.33
CA ALA A 21 -3.94 13.54 -1.67
C ALA A 21 -2.63 12.95 -2.21
N LEU A 22 -1.53 13.66 -2.03
CA LEU A 22 -0.20 13.18 -2.43
C LEU A 22 0.18 11.93 -1.66
N TYR A 23 -0.03 11.92 -0.34
CA TYR A 23 0.28 10.74 0.47
C TYR A 23 -0.60 9.55 0.11
N ALA A 24 -1.89 9.78 -0.16
CA ALA A 24 -2.77 8.72 -0.61
C ALA A 24 -2.30 8.10 -1.93
N ASP A 25 -1.87 8.93 -2.87
CA ASP A 25 -1.34 8.46 -4.14
C ASP A 25 0.00 7.74 -3.96
N ALA A 26 0.85 8.23 -3.05
CA ALA A 26 2.10 7.55 -2.72
C ALA A 26 1.85 6.16 -2.11
N LEU A 27 0.84 6.03 -1.27
CA LEU A 27 0.45 4.72 -0.71
C LEU A 27 -0.08 3.78 -1.79
N ASP A 28 -0.76 4.29 -2.79
CA ASP A 28 -1.19 3.48 -3.92
C ASP A 28 0.00 2.96 -4.73
N VAL A 29 1.02 3.79 -4.92
CA VAL A 29 2.27 3.38 -5.55
C VAL A 29 2.96 2.30 -4.71
N LEU A 30 3.02 2.48 -3.39
CA LEU A 30 3.58 1.47 -2.49
C LEU A 30 2.85 0.14 -2.63
N TYR A 31 1.53 0.16 -2.70
CA TYR A 31 0.73 -1.04 -2.88
C TYR A 31 1.04 -1.73 -4.21
N ALA A 32 1.17 -0.97 -5.29
CA ALA A 32 1.52 -1.52 -6.60
C ALA A 32 2.87 -2.23 -6.57
N ALA A 33 3.87 -1.64 -5.90
CA ALA A 33 5.18 -2.25 -5.72
C ALA A 33 5.09 -3.52 -4.86
N TYR A 34 4.31 -3.46 -3.78
CA TYR A 34 4.14 -4.57 -2.85
C TYR A 34 3.49 -5.79 -3.50
N ARG A 35 2.53 -5.58 -4.38
CA ARG A 35 1.82 -6.69 -5.06
C ARG A 35 2.75 -7.58 -5.86
N GLU A 36 3.85 -7.05 -6.33
CA GLU A 36 4.78 -7.79 -7.20
C GLU A 36 6.05 -8.22 -6.46
N ASN A 37 6.30 -7.68 -5.27
CA ASN A 37 7.56 -7.90 -4.55
C ASN A 37 7.31 -8.05 -3.06
N LEU A 38 7.68 -9.18 -2.51
CA LEU A 38 7.60 -9.38 -1.06
C LEU A 38 8.56 -8.44 -0.32
N LYS A 39 9.76 -8.26 -0.88
CA LYS A 39 10.72 -7.26 -0.45
C LYS A 39 10.93 -6.30 -1.61
N ILE A 40 10.66 -5.03 -1.38
CA ILE A 40 10.73 -4.01 -2.41
C ILE A 40 12.08 -3.31 -2.31
N PRO A 41 12.92 -3.35 -3.37
CA PRO A 41 14.12 -2.50 -3.35
C PRO A 41 13.73 -1.04 -3.19
N GLU A 42 14.40 -0.32 -2.29
CA GLU A 42 14.09 1.10 -2.06
C GLU A 42 14.18 1.92 -3.33
N ASP A 43 15.20 1.64 -4.16
CA ASP A 43 15.38 2.34 -5.43
C ASP A 43 14.21 2.13 -6.39
N MET A 44 13.58 0.95 -6.35
CA MET A 44 12.40 0.67 -7.15
C MET A 44 11.23 1.54 -6.71
N LEU A 45 10.96 1.60 -5.42
CA LEU A 45 9.89 2.45 -4.89
C LEU A 45 10.15 3.92 -5.19
N TYR A 46 11.38 4.37 -4.99
CA TYR A 46 11.79 5.73 -5.31
C TYR A 46 11.51 6.06 -6.79
N SER A 47 11.92 5.18 -7.70
CA SER A 47 11.72 5.40 -9.13
C SER A 47 10.24 5.43 -9.51
N MET A 48 9.43 4.56 -8.91
CA MET A 48 7.99 4.52 -9.15
C MET A 48 7.31 5.79 -8.64
N LEU A 49 7.65 6.24 -7.44
CA LEU A 49 7.12 7.49 -6.89
C LEU A 49 7.48 8.67 -7.76
N ARG A 50 8.74 8.76 -8.14
CA ARG A 50 9.22 9.86 -8.95
C ARG A 50 8.54 9.91 -10.32
N SER A 51 8.40 8.77 -10.98
CA SER A 51 7.80 8.73 -12.31
C SER A 51 6.29 8.90 -12.30
N ARG A 52 5.60 8.27 -11.36
CA ARG A 52 4.13 8.29 -11.32
C ARG A 52 3.56 9.55 -10.68
N LEU A 53 4.29 10.18 -9.77
CA LEU A 53 3.82 11.36 -9.04
C LEU A 53 4.61 12.62 -9.41
N GLU A 54 5.27 12.64 -10.55
CA GLU A 54 6.14 13.73 -10.96
C GLU A 54 5.46 15.10 -10.84
N GLN A 55 4.26 15.23 -11.41
CA GLN A 55 3.54 16.48 -11.42
C GLN A 55 3.07 16.87 -10.02
N GLN A 56 2.54 15.92 -9.26
CA GLN A 56 2.09 16.18 -7.89
C GLN A 56 3.27 16.60 -6.99
N LEU A 57 4.43 15.96 -7.18
CA LEU A 57 5.63 16.31 -6.42
C LEU A 57 6.14 17.71 -6.78
N ALA A 58 6.04 18.07 -8.07
CA ALA A 58 6.45 19.40 -8.53
C ALA A 58 5.55 20.49 -7.94
N ASP A 59 4.25 20.24 -7.91
CA ASP A 59 3.24 21.24 -7.53
C ASP A 59 2.98 21.30 -6.03
N ALA A 60 3.41 20.29 -5.25
CA ALA A 60 3.12 20.21 -3.83
C ALA A 60 3.83 21.31 -3.03
N THR A 61 3.17 21.80 -2.01
CA THR A 61 3.77 22.68 -1.00
C THR A 61 3.93 21.87 0.29
N PHE A 62 5.12 21.96 0.87
CA PHE A 62 5.44 21.21 2.09
C PHE A 62 5.53 22.13 3.31
N GLU A 63 4.78 23.20 3.30
CA GLU A 63 4.74 24.16 4.38
C GLU A 63 4.25 23.49 5.67
N GLY A 64 4.98 23.67 6.75
CA GLY A 64 4.66 23.04 8.02
C GLY A 64 5.11 21.59 8.17
N GLU A 65 5.72 21.02 7.14
CA GLU A 65 6.27 19.66 7.22
C GLU A 65 7.78 19.69 7.52
N ASP A 66 8.29 18.56 8.01
CA ASP A 66 9.68 18.39 8.43
C ASP A 66 10.61 18.03 7.26
N ILE A 67 10.32 18.56 6.09
CA ILE A 67 11.17 18.41 4.92
C ILE A 67 12.35 19.36 5.02
N ASP A 68 13.56 18.86 4.74
CA ASP A 68 14.74 19.73 4.76
C ASP A 68 14.92 20.44 3.41
N GLU A 69 15.82 21.43 3.38
CA GLU A 69 16.03 22.25 2.19
C GLU A 69 16.53 21.45 1.00
N GLU A 70 17.35 20.44 1.25
CA GLU A 70 17.88 19.57 0.20
C GLU A 70 16.78 18.72 -0.40
N GLU A 71 15.94 18.14 0.44
CA GLU A 71 14.78 17.35 -0.01
C GLU A 71 13.79 18.21 -0.80
N LEU A 72 13.57 19.44 -0.36
CA LEU A 72 12.60 20.35 -0.98
C LEU A 72 13.05 20.84 -2.36
N ARG A 73 14.34 20.84 -2.64
CA ARG A 73 14.95 21.48 -3.79
C ARG A 73 14.43 20.98 -5.14
N ASP A 74 14.22 19.66 -5.27
CA ASP A 74 13.81 19.07 -6.52
C ASP A 74 12.85 17.88 -6.32
N ILE A 75 12.32 17.36 -7.42
CA ILE A 75 11.39 16.23 -7.41
C ILE A 75 12.03 15.00 -6.77
N SER A 76 13.32 14.77 -7.06
CA SER A 76 14.05 13.63 -6.49
C SER A 76 14.11 13.70 -4.97
N GLY A 77 14.43 14.85 -4.44
CA GLY A 77 14.47 15.08 -2.99
C GLY A 77 13.08 14.92 -2.36
N ARG A 78 12.07 15.43 -3.02
CA ARG A 78 10.68 15.31 -2.54
C ARG A 78 10.20 13.86 -2.54
N ALA A 79 10.56 13.08 -3.54
CA ALA A 79 10.23 11.65 -3.57
C ALA A 79 10.93 10.90 -2.41
N ARG A 80 12.18 11.23 -2.12
CA ARG A 80 12.91 10.67 -0.98
C ARG A 80 12.26 11.06 0.35
N PHE A 81 11.77 12.29 0.44
CA PHE A 81 11.03 12.74 1.61
C PHE A 81 9.76 11.91 1.83
N LEU A 82 9.02 11.60 0.77
CA LEU A 82 7.82 10.74 0.89
C LEU A 82 8.18 9.38 1.49
N ILE A 83 9.27 8.78 1.02
CA ILE A 83 9.73 7.49 1.55
C ILE A 83 10.07 7.62 3.04
N ARG A 84 10.85 8.64 3.39
CA ARG A 84 11.23 8.89 4.78
C ARG A 84 10.02 9.12 5.67
N LYS A 85 9.09 9.95 5.21
CA LYS A 85 7.87 10.31 5.94
C LYS A 85 7.00 9.08 6.19
N LEU A 86 6.68 8.34 5.14
CA LEU A 86 5.80 7.17 5.26
C LEU A 86 6.45 6.06 6.10
N CYS A 87 7.77 5.88 5.99
CA CYS A 87 8.50 4.96 6.85
C CYS A 87 8.41 5.38 8.32
N SER A 88 8.61 6.66 8.61
CA SER A 88 8.57 7.18 9.98
C SER A 88 7.20 7.06 10.61
N LYS A 89 6.13 7.04 9.80
CA LYS A 89 4.75 6.90 10.28
C LYS A 89 4.31 5.45 10.39
N GLY A 90 5.12 4.51 9.94
CA GLY A 90 4.86 3.08 10.14
C GLY A 90 4.23 2.36 8.96
N TRP A 91 4.11 2.99 7.79
CA TRP A 91 3.52 2.34 6.63
C TRP A 91 4.38 1.23 6.08
N PHE A 92 5.67 1.30 6.27
CA PHE A 92 6.60 0.23 5.92
C PHE A 92 7.84 0.33 6.78
N GLU A 93 8.64 -0.74 6.72
CA GLU A 93 9.92 -0.82 7.42
C GLU A 93 11.04 -0.96 6.39
N LYS A 94 12.21 -0.47 6.74
CA LYS A 94 13.41 -0.65 5.93
C LYS A 94 14.29 -1.70 6.57
N GLU A 95 14.87 -2.57 5.73
CA GLU A 95 15.87 -3.51 6.18
C GLU A 95 17.00 -3.57 5.16
N ARG A 96 18.20 -3.83 5.67
CA ARG A 96 19.38 -4.00 4.81
C ARG A 96 19.52 -5.46 4.45
N GLY A 97 19.63 -5.75 3.15
CA GLY A 97 19.88 -7.10 2.65
C GLY A 97 21.35 -7.50 2.74
N ASP A 98 21.62 -8.77 2.44
CA ASP A 98 22.99 -9.31 2.43
C ASP A 98 23.88 -8.64 1.38
N ASP A 99 23.28 -8.05 0.36
CA ASP A 99 23.95 -7.29 -0.70
C ASP A 99 24.17 -5.81 -0.34
N PHE A 100 23.92 -5.44 0.91
CA PHE A 100 23.99 -4.06 1.43
C PHE A 100 22.99 -3.10 0.80
N GLU A 101 22.03 -3.59 0.02
CA GLU A 101 20.94 -2.78 -0.49
C GLU A 101 19.83 -2.65 0.56
N GLU A 102 19.14 -1.51 0.51
CA GLU A 102 17.99 -1.25 1.37
C GLU A 102 16.73 -1.82 0.71
N TYR A 103 15.96 -2.55 1.50
CA TYR A 103 14.68 -3.12 1.09
C TYR A 103 13.55 -2.61 1.97
N ILE A 104 12.38 -2.56 1.39
CA ILE A 104 11.16 -2.14 2.06
C ILE A 104 10.30 -3.37 2.27
N THR A 105 9.82 -3.55 3.50
CA THR A 105 8.87 -4.60 3.86
C THR A 105 7.61 -3.95 4.41
N VAL A 106 6.45 -4.48 4.04
CA VAL A 106 5.16 -3.91 4.42
C VAL A 106 4.56 -4.76 5.52
N PRO A 107 4.35 -4.20 6.73
CA PRO A 107 3.71 -4.95 7.82
C PRO A 107 2.28 -5.38 7.45
N SER A 108 1.79 -6.42 8.12
CA SER A 108 0.47 -6.98 7.87
C SER A 108 -0.65 -5.96 7.98
N TYR A 109 -0.63 -5.10 9.02
CA TYR A 109 -1.67 -4.09 9.18
C TYR A 109 -1.67 -3.10 8.00
N SER A 110 -0.49 -2.74 7.52
CA SER A 110 -0.33 -1.82 6.40
C SER A 110 -0.82 -2.45 5.10
N SER A 111 -0.43 -3.69 4.82
CA SER A 111 -0.86 -4.36 3.58
C SER A 111 -2.38 -4.48 3.51
N ARG A 112 -3.03 -4.74 4.64
CA ARG A 112 -4.50 -4.80 4.71
C ARG A 112 -5.14 -3.45 4.43
N LEU A 113 -4.59 -2.39 5.00
CA LEU A 113 -5.10 -1.04 4.77
C LEU A 113 -4.88 -0.61 3.33
N LEU A 114 -3.72 -0.89 2.77
CA LEU A 114 -3.40 -0.57 1.38
C LEU A 114 -4.35 -1.30 0.42
N GLU A 115 -4.65 -2.56 0.70
CA GLU A 115 -5.61 -3.31 -0.10
C GLU A 115 -7.00 -2.69 -0.02
N LEU A 116 -7.44 -2.31 1.18
CA LEU A 116 -8.73 -1.63 1.36
C LEU A 116 -8.77 -0.31 0.60
N PHE A 117 -7.71 0.48 0.68
CA PHE A 117 -7.62 1.75 -0.04
C PHE A 117 -7.69 1.53 -1.55
N HIS A 118 -7.02 0.51 -2.03
CA HIS A 118 -7.07 0.15 -3.45
C HIS A 118 -8.49 -0.24 -3.87
N GLN A 119 -9.18 -1.04 -3.06
CA GLN A 119 -10.57 -1.41 -3.32
C GLN A 119 -11.50 -0.20 -3.34
N LEU A 120 -11.26 0.77 -2.47
CA LEU A 120 -12.05 2.00 -2.45
C LEU A 120 -11.81 2.88 -3.68
N ARG A 121 -10.60 2.85 -4.24
CA ARG A 121 -10.27 3.53 -5.49
C ARG A 121 -10.88 2.83 -6.70
N ASP A 122 -10.90 1.51 -6.67
CA ASP A 122 -11.50 0.71 -7.72
C ASP A 122 -13.02 0.72 -7.52
N ASP A 123 -13.68 1.69 -8.15
CA ASP A 123 -15.12 1.91 -8.02
C ASP A 123 -15.92 0.85 -8.76
N SER A 124 -15.64 -0.42 -8.44
CA SER A 124 -16.34 -1.54 -9.03
C SER A 124 -17.70 -1.74 -8.35
N PRO A 125 -18.82 -1.82 -9.12
CA PRO A 125 -20.13 -2.08 -8.53
C PRO A 125 -20.24 -3.47 -7.89
N ILE A 126 -19.29 -4.36 -8.17
CA ILE A 126 -19.26 -5.73 -7.63
C ILE A 126 -18.67 -5.75 -6.21
N ARG A 127 -18.00 -4.67 -5.81
CA ARG A 127 -17.26 -4.63 -4.55
C ARG A 127 -18.10 -5.03 -3.33
N GLY A 128 -19.32 -4.48 -3.21
CA GLY A 128 -20.20 -4.78 -2.09
C GLY A 128 -20.61 -6.25 -2.02
N TYR A 129 -20.48 -6.97 -3.12
CA TYR A 129 -20.86 -8.36 -3.26
C TYR A 129 -19.67 -9.29 -3.46
N SER A 130 -18.47 -8.80 -3.28
CA SER A 130 -17.24 -9.56 -3.58
C SER A 130 -17.20 -10.90 -2.84
N TYR A 131 -17.65 -10.93 -1.61
CA TYR A 131 -17.74 -12.16 -0.82
C TYR A 131 -18.69 -13.18 -1.44
N VAL A 132 -19.91 -12.74 -1.71
CA VAL A 132 -20.94 -13.61 -2.30
C VAL A 132 -20.50 -14.08 -3.67
N PHE A 133 -20.00 -13.17 -4.49
CA PHE A 133 -19.55 -13.49 -5.84
C PHE A 133 -18.35 -14.43 -5.82
N GLY A 134 -17.37 -14.19 -4.97
CA GLY A 134 -16.20 -15.05 -4.81
C GLY A 134 -16.58 -16.45 -4.35
N THR A 135 -17.47 -16.56 -3.37
CA THR A 135 -17.97 -17.83 -2.88
C THR A 135 -18.71 -18.57 -3.98
N TYR A 136 -19.58 -17.88 -4.70
CA TYR A 136 -20.32 -18.48 -5.81
C TYR A 136 -19.39 -18.99 -6.91
N SER A 137 -18.43 -18.19 -7.32
CA SER A 137 -17.47 -18.55 -8.36
C SER A 137 -16.64 -19.76 -7.95
N THR A 138 -16.19 -19.80 -6.71
CA THR A 138 -15.40 -20.90 -6.17
C THR A 138 -16.21 -22.18 -6.10
N LEU A 139 -17.47 -22.09 -5.66
CA LEU A 139 -18.39 -23.21 -5.63
C LEU A 139 -18.68 -23.74 -7.03
N LYS A 140 -18.85 -22.86 -8.00
CA LYS A 140 -19.10 -23.21 -9.38
C LYS A 140 -17.95 -24.02 -9.97
N VAL A 141 -16.73 -23.57 -9.75
CA VAL A 141 -15.52 -24.29 -10.19
C VAL A 141 -15.46 -25.67 -9.54
N ALA A 142 -15.68 -25.75 -8.24
CA ALA A 142 -15.68 -27.01 -7.51
C ALA A 142 -16.79 -27.95 -7.99
N HIS A 143 -17.95 -27.40 -8.31
CA HIS A 143 -19.07 -28.18 -8.86
C HIS A 143 -18.71 -28.75 -10.23
N GLU A 144 -18.07 -27.98 -11.07
CA GLU A 144 -17.62 -28.42 -12.40
C GLU A 144 -16.56 -29.52 -12.27
N SER A 145 -15.79 -29.54 -11.19
CA SER A 145 -14.83 -30.60 -10.90
C SER A 145 -15.54 -31.90 -10.43
N GLY A 146 -16.80 -31.82 -10.07
CA GLY A 146 -17.61 -32.98 -9.68
C GLY A 146 -17.38 -33.49 -8.27
N SER A 147 -16.58 -32.83 -7.48
CA SER A 147 -16.24 -33.26 -6.15
C SER A 147 -16.97 -32.46 -5.08
N ILE A 148 -17.73 -33.16 -4.20
CA ILE A 148 -18.36 -32.51 -3.06
C ILE A 148 -17.30 -32.00 -2.07
N TYR A 149 -16.21 -32.74 -1.92
CA TYR A 149 -15.12 -32.35 -1.08
C TYR A 149 -14.50 -31.05 -1.56
N ASP A 150 -14.27 -30.91 -2.85
CA ASP A 150 -13.76 -29.68 -3.46
C ASP A 150 -14.73 -28.51 -3.28
N LYS A 151 -16.05 -28.79 -3.36
CA LYS A 151 -17.07 -27.77 -3.13
C LYS A 151 -17.01 -27.24 -1.70
N MET A 152 -16.86 -28.10 -0.73
CA MET A 152 -16.74 -27.69 0.67
C MET A 152 -15.45 -26.93 0.92
N ALA A 153 -14.34 -27.41 0.40
CA ALA A 153 -13.06 -26.72 0.51
C ALA A 153 -13.13 -25.35 -0.17
N ALA A 154 -13.84 -25.25 -1.29
CA ALA A 154 -14.04 -23.97 -1.98
C ALA A 154 -14.82 -22.97 -1.15
N ILE A 155 -15.86 -23.41 -0.42
CA ILE A 155 -16.62 -22.52 0.47
C ILE A 155 -15.70 -21.94 1.54
N TYR A 156 -14.91 -22.78 2.19
CA TYR A 156 -13.98 -22.31 3.23
C TYR A 156 -12.84 -21.47 2.65
N GLY A 157 -12.37 -21.83 1.47
CA GLY A 157 -11.32 -21.09 0.78
C GLY A 157 -11.76 -19.73 0.24
N ALA A 158 -13.07 -19.52 0.03
CA ALA A 158 -13.61 -18.26 -0.46
C ALA A 158 -13.70 -17.19 0.64
N TYR A 159 -13.59 -17.60 1.89
CA TYR A 159 -13.54 -16.72 3.04
C TYR A 159 -12.09 -16.52 3.49
#